data_5e25521634e1138f40dff8a34148f294
#
_entry.id   5e25521634e1138f40dff8a34148f294
#
_cell.length_a   1.000
_cell.length_b   1.000
_cell.length_c   1.000
_cell.angle_alpha   90.00
_cell.angle_beta   90.00
_cell.angle_gamma   90.00
#
_symmetry.space_group_name_H-M   'P 1'
#
loop_
_entity.id
_entity.type
_entity.pdbx_description
1 polymer ?
#
loop_
_entity_poly.entity_id
_entity_poly.type
_entity_poly.pdbx_seq_one_letter_code
_entity_poly.pdbx_strand_id
1 'polypeptide(L)'
;YISGSNISSTKIEMTTPVTQSIKIDMTTPVTQKFQDGEMIMKFFLPRKFQLKTVPQPLSEDLSVVIVKGGKYAVIKYSGRSTYKNFERHSKLLLEALGADKIKTVDHPIKATFNGPLTPFFMRKNEAMIRIE
;
A
#
# COMPACT_ATOMS: atom_id res chain seq x y z
N TYR A 1 3.26 -13.25 -0.17
CA TYR A 1 2.21 -13.15 0.86
C TYR A 1 0.82 -13.23 0.26
N ILE A 2 0.55 -12.42 -0.75
CA ILE A 2 -0.74 -12.42 -1.46
C ILE A 2 -0.97 -13.74 -2.21
N SER A 3 0.09 -14.35 -2.74
CA SER A 3 0.02 -15.60 -3.49
C SER A 3 0.03 -16.86 -2.62
N GLY A 4 -0.15 -16.72 -1.31
CA GLY A 4 -0.19 -17.84 -0.37
C GLY A 4 1.10 -18.12 0.37
N SER A 5 2.11 -17.25 0.29
CA SER A 5 3.36 -17.38 1.03
C SER A 5 3.21 -16.91 2.49
N ASN A 6 2.20 -17.44 3.16
CA ASN A 6 1.90 -17.10 4.56
C ASN A 6 1.44 -18.34 5.32
N ILE A 7 1.40 -18.22 6.64
CA ILE A 7 0.86 -19.24 7.52
C ILE A 7 -0.29 -18.62 8.30
N SER A 8 -1.44 -19.31 8.33
CA SER A 8 -2.58 -18.90 9.14
C SER A 8 -2.26 -19.01 10.62
N SER A 9 -2.71 -18.06 11.42
CA SER A 9 -2.68 -18.14 12.88
C SER A 9 -3.75 -19.08 13.44
N THR A 10 -4.69 -19.50 12.62
CA THR A 10 -5.77 -20.40 13.01
C THR A 10 -5.27 -21.84 12.97
N LYS A 11 -5.37 -22.53 14.09
CA LYS A 11 -5.05 -23.96 14.14
C LYS A 11 -6.25 -24.79 13.69
N ILE A 12 -5.99 -25.78 12.84
CA ILE A 12 -6.99 -26.76 12.44
C ILE A 12 -7.01 -27.84 13.50
N GLU A 13 -8.22 -28.19 13.99
CA GLU A 13 -8.40 -29.25 14.94
C GLU A 13 -8.19 -30.60 14.26
N MET A 14 -7.00 -31.17 14.42
CA MET A 14 -6.63 -32.49 13.92
C MET A 14 -5.75 -33.19 14.95
N THR A 15 -5.60 -34.51 14.82
CA THR A 15 -4.75 -35.32 15.71
C THR A 15 -3.27 -34.91 15.61
N THR A 16 -2.85 -34.32 14.48
CA THR A 16 -1.53 -33.73 14.30
C THR A 16 -1.68 -32.27 13.89
N PRO A 17 -0.81 -31.37 14.39
CA PRO A 17 -0.86 -29.95 13.97
C PRO A 17 -0.63 -29.81 12.47
N VAL A 18 -1.53 -29.14 11.80
CA VAL A 18 -1.41 -28.85 10.36
C VAL A 18 -1.45 -27.35 10.17
N THR A 19 -0.46 -26.82 9.47
CA THR A 19 -0.44 -25.45 9.02
C THR A 19 -0.81 -25.42 7.54
N GLN A 20 -1.66 -24.47 7.15
CA GLN A 20 -1.99 -24.29 5.75
C GLN A 20 -1.84 -22.82 5.35
N SER A 21 -1.46 -22.63 4.10
CA SER A 21 -1.39 -21.30 3.52
C SER A 21 -2.78 -20.76 3.24
N ILE A 22 -2.97 -19.47 3.48
CA ILE A 22 -4.18 -18.74 3.13
C ILE A 22 -3.87 -17.80 2.00
N LYS A 23 -4.65 -17.88 0.92
CA LYS A 23 -4.58 -16.93 -0.17
C LYS A 23 -5.33 -15.67 0.23
N ILE A 24 -4.66 -14.52 0.07
CA ILE A 24 -5.23 -13.21 0.36
C ILE A 24 -5.54 -12.51 -0.96
N ASP A 25 -6.79 -12.07 -1.13
CA ASP A 25 -7.20 -11.35 -2.32
C ASP A 25 -6.51 -9.97 -2.39
N MET A 26 -6.20 -9.57 -3.62
CA MET A 26 -5.66 -8.23 -3.87
C MET A 26 -6.69 -7.16 -3.51
N THR A 27 -6.22 -6.14 -2.83
CA THR A 27 -7.01 -4.95 -2.52
C THR A 27 -6.41 -3.72 -3.20
N THR A 28 -7.18 -2.67 -3.31
CA THR A 28 -6.70 -1.38 -3.79
C THR A 28 -6.81 -0.33 -2.71
N PRO A 29 -5.93 0.66 -2.68
CA PRO A 29 -4.76 0.84 -3.54
C PRO A 29 -3.54 0.04 -3.07
N VAL A 30 -2.59 -0.17 -3.98
CA VAL A 30 -1.23 -0.57 -3.64
C VAL A 30 -0.40 0.70 -3.48
N THR A 31 0.29 0.86 -2.37
CA THR A 31 1.08 2.06 -2.10
C THR A 31 2.58 1.77 -2.14
N GLN A 32 3.33 2.74 -2.64
CA GLN A 32 4.78 2.69 -2.70
C GLN A 32 5.34 4.00 -2.14
N LYS A 33 6.36 3.89 -1.32
CA LYS A 33 7.06 5.04 -0.75
C LYS A 33 8.55 4.80 -0.79
N PHE A 34 9.32 5.79 -1.28
CA PHE A 34 10.78 5.76 -1.19
C PHE A 34 11.21 6.49 0.06
N GLN A 35 11.97 5.82 0.88
CA GLN A 35 12.48 6.36 2.14
C GLN A 35 13.86 5.79 2.42
N ASP A 36 14.83 6.66 2.67
CA ASP A 36 16.21 6.28 3.02
C ASP A 36 16.87 5.32 2.03
N GLY A 37 16.60 5.53 0.74
CA GLY A 37 17.15 4.71 -0.33
C GLY A 37 16.43 3.37 -0.56
N GLU A 38 15.40 3.08 0.22
CA GLU A 38 14.62 1.86 0.11
C GLU A 38 13.21 2.15 -0.40
N MET A 39 12.66 1.20 -1.14
CA MET A 39 11.26 1.25 -1.55
C MET A 39 10.41 0.39 -0.61
N ILE A 40 9.43 1.01 0.03
CA ILE A 40 8.47 0.32 0.88
C ILE A 40 7.15 0.22 0.10
N MET A 41 6.71 -1.02 -0.14
CA MET A 41 5.46 -1.30 -0.80
C MET A 41 4.46 -1.85 0.21
N LYS A 42 3.26 -1.29 0.24
CA LYS A 42 2.20 -1.73 1.15
C LYS A 42 0.98 -2.19 0.38
N PHE A 43 0.44 -3.32 0.83
CA PHE A 43 -0.82 -3.87 0.36
C PHE A 43 -1.79 -3.83 1.52
N PHE A 44 -2.98 -3.32 1.30
CA PHE A 44 -4.01 -3.34 2.33
C PHE A 44 -4.64 -4.73 2.41
N LEU A 45 -4.78 -5.23 3.62
CA LEU A 45 -5.46 -6.51 3.83
C LEU A 45 -6.98 -6.30 3.75
N PRO A 46 -7.73 -7.32 3.26
CA PRO A 46 -9.19 -7.27 3.31
C PRO A 46 -9.71 -7.06 4.74
N ARG A 47 -10.84 -6.38 4.86
CA ARG A 47 -11.43 -6.03 6.17
C ARG A 47 -11.76 -7.24 7.05
N LYS A 48 -11.92 -8.42 6.46
CA LYS A 48 -12.17 -9.66 7.21
C LYS A 48 -11.03 -10.06 8.13
N PHE A 49 -9.80 -9.54 7.88
CA PHE A 49 -8.66 -9.82 8.73
C PHE A 49 -8.56 -8.80 9.86
N GLN A 50 -8.41 -9.32 11.07
CA GLN A 50 -8.10 -8.55 12.27
C GLN A 50 -6.68 -8.89 12.71
N LEU A 51 -6.10 -8.08 13.57
CA LEU A 51 -4.73 -8.30 14.05
C LEU A 51 -4.52 -9.72 14.60
N LYS A 52 -5.54 -10.30 15.23
CA LYS A 52 -5.48 -11.65 15.80
C LYS A 52 -5.67 -12.76 14.76
N THR A 53 -6.28 -12.46 13.62
CA THR A 53 -6.65 -13.48 12.61
C THR A 53 -5.85 -13.35 11.32
N VAL A 54 -5.02 -12.32 11.20
CA VAL A 54 -4.21 -12.12 10.01
C VAL A 54 -3.16 -13.23 9.89
N PRO A 55 -2.98 -13.82 8.69
CA PRO A 55 -1.95 -14.82 8.48
C PRO A 55 -0.55 -14.24 8.67
N GLN A 56 0.33 -15.00 9.29
CA GLN A 56 1.72 -14.58 9.44
C GLN A 56 2.49 -14.82 8.14
N PRO A 57 3.25 -13.82 7.67
CA PRO A 57 4.07 -14.00 6.47
C PRO A 57 5.21 -14.99 6.71
N LEU A 58 5.52 -15.77 5.68
CA LEU A 58 6.64 -16.73 5.69
C LEU A 58 7.97 -16.07 5.36
N SER A 59 7.96 -14.99 4.60
CA SER A 59 9.15 -14.26 4.19
C SER A 59 9.52 -13.21 5.22
N GLU A 60 10.83 -13.09 5.50
CA GLU A 60 11.36 -12.04 6.39
C GLU A 60 11.20 -10.64 5.79
N ASP A 61 11.08 -10.54 4.46
CA ASP A 61 10.88 -9.28 3.76
C ASP A 61 9.45 -8.74 3.87
N LEU A 62 8.55 -9.55 4.41
CA LEU A 62 7.15 -9.19 4.60
C LEU A 62 6.83 -9.05 6.08
N SER A 63 6.10 -8.02 6.42
CA SER A 63 5.60 -7.84 7.78
C SER A 63 4.20 -7.26 7.77
N VAL A 64 3.43 -7.56 8.79
CA VAL A 64 2.09 -7.00 8.99
C VAL A 64 2.23 -5.80 9.93
N VAL A 65 1.77 -4.65 9.48
CA VAL A 65 1.84 -3.41 10.24
C VAL A 65 0.48 -2.74 10.34
N ILE A 66 0.26 -2.03 11.43
CA ILE A 66 -0.93 -1.18 11.59
C ILE A 66 -0.52 0.24 11.21
N VAL A 67 -1.24 0.83 10.26
CA VAL A 67 -1.03 2.21 9.86
C VAL A 67 -2.07 3.08 10.56
N LYS A 68 -1.60 4.04 11.35
CA LYS A 68 -2.50 4.99 12.00
C LYS A 68 -3.18 5.86 10.96
N GLY A 69 -4.45 6.12 11.17
CA GLY A 69 -5.19 7.10 10.39
C GLY A 69 -4.58 8.49 10.52
N GLY A 70 -4.82 9.33 9.56
CA GLY A 70 -4.30 10.69 9.55
C GLY A 70 -4.89 11.50 8.41
N LYS A 71 -4.42 12.73 8.30
CA LYS A 71 -4.81 13.63 7.22
C LYS A 71 -3.81 13.50 6.07
N TYR A 72 -4.31 13.38 4.87
CA TYR A 72 -3.49 13.27 3.67
C TYR A 72 -3.93 14.30 2.64
N ALA A 73 -2.96 14.95 2.02
CA ALA A 73 -3.19 15.72 0.81
C ALA A 73 -2.98 14.80 -0.39
N VAL A 74 -3.86 14.85 -1.37
CA VAL A 74 -3.89 13.90 -2.49
C VAL A 74 -4.03 14.66 -3.79
N ILE A 75 -3.25 14.28 -4.79
CA ILE A 75 -3.46 14.67 -6.18
C ILE A 75 -3.79 13.43 -7.00
N LYS A 76 -4.89 13.46 -7.73
CA LYS A 76 -5.32 12.37 -8.62
C LYS A 76 -4.84 12.66 -10.03
N TYR A 77 -4.38 11.63 -10.72
CA TYR A 77 -3.96 11.77 -12.10
C TYR A 77 -4.20 10.47 -12.87
N SER A 78 -4.39 10.60 -14.15
CA SER A 78 -4.49 9.48 -15.08
C SER A 78 -3.15 9.25 -15.77
N GLY A 79 -3.07 8.19 -16.55
CA GLY A 79 -1.88 7.86 -17.32
C GLY A 79 -1.07 6.73 -16.70
N ARG A 80 0.13 6.55 -17.20
CA ARG A 80 0.99 5.43 -16.77
C ARG A 80 1.43 5.58 -15.33
N SER A 81 1.40 4.46 -14.62
CA SER A 81 1.85 4.40 -13.22
C SER A 81 3.37 4.30 -13.12
N THR A 82 4.09 5.19 -13.81
CA THR A 82 5.55 5.26 -13.77
C THR A 82 6.01 6.13 -12.62
N TYR A 83 7.24 5.88 -12.16
CA TYR A 83 7.84 6.71 -11.12
C TYR A 83 8.01 8.16 -11.58
N LYS A 84 8.37 8.36 -12.84
CA LYS A 84 8.53 9.70 -13.43
C LYS A 84 7.22 10.50 -13.39
N ASN A 85 6.10 9.87 -13.73
CA ASN A 85 4.80 10.52 -13.70
C ASN A 85 4.37 10.82 -12.25
N PHE A 86 4.67 9.91 -11.33
CA PHE A 86 4.46 10.12 -9.91
C PHE A 86 5.29 11.30 -9.37
N GLU A 87 6.57 11.38 -9.70
CA GLU A 87 7.43 12.48 -9.26
C GLU A 87 6.90 13.83 -9.74
N ARG A 88 6.47 13.91 -10.98
CA ARG A 88 5.91 15.13 -11.55
C ARG A 88 4.69 15.61 -10.78
N HIS A 89 3.78 14.71 -10.48
CA HIS A 89 2.55 15.03 -9.73
C HIS A 89 2.83 15.28 -8.25
N SER A 90 3.77 14.58 -7.65
CA SER A 90 4.22 14.84 -6.28
C SER A 90 4.79 16.25 -6.15
N LYS A 91 5.57 16.69 -7.12
CA LYS A 91 6.10 18.06 -7.15
C LYS A 91 4.98 19.09 -7.18
N LEU A 92 3.99 18.88 -8.05
CA LEU A 92 2.83 19.77 -8.13
C LEU A 92 2.08 19.84 -6.80
N LEU A 93 1.92 18.70 -6.15
CA LEU A 93 1.25 18.62 -4.84
C LEU A 93 2.04 19.39 -3.78
N LEU A 94 3.35 19.17 -3.71
CA LEU A 94 4.20 19.84 -2.73
C LEU A 94 4.25 21.36 -2.95
N GLU A 95 4.27 21.81 -4.19
CA GLU A 95 4.22 23.23 -4.52
C GLU A 95 2.90 23.86 -4.08
N ALA A 96 1.77 23.18 -4.30
CA ALA A 96 0.46 23.67 -3.87
C ALA A 96 0.37 23.74 -2.34
N LEU A 97 0.88 22.74 -1.64
CA LEU A 97 0.90 22.73 -0.17
C LEU A 97 1.81 23.83 0.39
N GLY A 98 2.95 24.06 -0.24
CA GLY A 98 3.85 25.13 0.14
C GLY A 98 3.22 26.52 -0.03
N ALA A 99 2.48 26.72 -1.12
CA ALA A 99 1.75 27.96 -1.37
C ALA A 99 0.68 28.23 -0.31
N ASP A 100 0.02 27.18 0.15
CA ASP A 100 -1.00 27.26 1.20
C ASP A 100 -0.43 27.17 2.62
N LYS A 101 0.89 27.10 2.75
CA LYS A 101 1.61 26.98 4.04
C LYS A 101 1.20 25.76 4.86
N ILE A 102 0.87 24.66 4.20
CA ILE A 102 0.51 23.40 4.85
C ILE A 102 1.78 22.57 5.07
N LYS A 103 2.01 22.13 6.31
CA LYS A 103 3.18 21.33 6.65
C LYS A 103 2.97 19.87 6.32
N THR A 104 3.96 19.25 5.72
CA THR A 104 4.01 17.83 5.42
C THR A 104 4.83 17.11 6.49
N VAL A 105 4.48 15.85 6.79
CA VAL A 105 5.13 15.07 7.87
C VAL A 105 5.86 13.84 7.39
N ASP A 106 5.75 13.48 6.11
CA ASP A 106 6.36 12.26 5.60
C ASP A 106 6.71 12.41 4.12
N HIS A 107 7.25 11.36 3.54
CA HIS A 107 7.56 11.31 2.11
C HIS A 107 6.30 11.08 1.28
N PRO A 108 6.27 11.55 0.01
CA PRO A 108 5.15 11.26 -0.88
C PRO A 108 4.94 9.76 -1.09
N ILE A 109 3.68 9.37 -1.19
CA ILE A 109 3.26 7.99 -1.39
C ILE A 109 2.59 7.87 -2.75
N LYS A 110 3.02 6.89 -3.53
CA LYS A 110 2.39 6.54 -4.80
C LYS A 110 1.33 5.49 -4.55
N ALA A 111 0.08 5.80 -4.91
CA ALA A 111 -1.04 4.87 -4.78
C ALA A 111 -1.57 4.48 -6.16
N THR A 112 -1.66 3.19 -6.41
CA THR A 112 -2.12 2.61 -7.67
C THR A 112 -3.40 1.83 -7.45
N PHE A 113 -4.45 2.16 -8.20
CA PHE A 113 -5.79 1.61 -8.01
C PHE A 113 -6.20 0.57 -9.05
N ASN A 114 -5.46 0.46 -10.15
CA ASN A 114 -5.82 -0.42 -11.26
C ASN A 114 -4.76 -1.49 -11.50
N GLY A 115 -5.21 -2.63 -12.04
CA GLY A 115 -4.32 -3.71 -12.41
C GLY A 115 -3.47 -3.37 -13.65
N PRO A 116 -2.42 -4.17 -13.94
CA PRO A 116 -1.50 -3.89 -15.03
C PRO A 116 -2.11 -3.96 -16.43
N LEU A 117 -3.24 -4.65 -16.58
CA LEU A 117 -3.93 -4.77 -17.87
C LEU A 117 -4.84 -3.58 -18.19
N THR A 118 -5.03 -2.66 -17.25
CA THR A 118 -5.83 -1.46 -17.47
C THR A 118 -5.10 -0.51 -18.41
N PRO A 119 -5.73 -0.03 -19.51
CA PRO A 119 -5.12 0.94 -20.40
C PRO A 119 -4.69 2.21 -19.65
N PHE A 120 -3.58 2.79 -20.05
CA PHE A 120 -2.99 3.92 -19.33
C PHE A 120 -3.94 5.12 -19.17
N PHE A 121 -4.77 5.39 -20.17
CA PHE A 121 -5.71 6.51 -20.14
C PHE A 121 -6.90 6.28 -19.20
N MET A 122 -7.13 5.04 -18.77
CA MET A 122 -8.19 4.67 -17.83
C MET A 122 -7.66 4.43 -16.41
N ARG A 123 -6.36 4.48 -16.21
CA ARG A 123 -5.76 4.24 -14.89
C ARG A 123 -6.01 5.39 -13.96
N LYS A 124 -6.33 5.05 -12.71
CA LYS A 124 -6.44 6.01 -11.61
C LYS A 124 -5.21 5.88 -10.73
N ASN A 125 -4.50 6.98 -10.59
CA ASN A 125 -3.33 7.06 -9.73
C ASN A 125 -3.50 8.22 -8.75
N GLU A 126 -2.86 8.11 -7.62
CA GLU A 126 -2.80 9.19 -6.65
C GLU A 126 -1.37 9.36 -6.16
N ALA A 127 -0.94 10.60 -6.03
CA ALA A 127 0.21 10.95 -5.22
C ALA A 127 -0.34 11.57 -3.94
N MET A 128 0.10 11.09 -2.80
CA MET A 128 -0.43 11.51 -1.51
C MET A 128 0.70 11.75 -0.53
N ILE A 129 0.47 12.64 0.41
CA ILE A 129 1.43 12.93 1.46
C ILE A 129 0.70 13.24 2.75
N ARG A 130 1.24 12.71 3.86
CA ARG A 130 0.68 12.99 5.16
C ARG A 130 0.95 14.42 5.57
N ILE A 131 -0.05 15.09 6.10
CA ILE A 131 0.03 16.48 6.58
C ILE A 131 -0.27 16.54 8.07
N GLU A 132 0.10 17.64 8.69
CA GLU A 132 -0.26 17.91 10.10
C GLU A 132 -1.75 18.13 10.29
#